data_aa338eff5ad418c8ec6f85efc8dc61bd
#
_entry.id   aa338eff5ad418c8ec6f85efc8dc61bd
#
_cell.length_a   1.000
_cell.length_b   1.000
_cell.length_c   1.000
_cell.angle_alpha   90.00
_cell.angle_beta   90.00
_cell.angle_gamma   90.00
#
_symmetry.space_group_name_H-M   'P 1'
#
loop_
_entity.id
_entity.type
_entity.pdbx_description
1 polymer ?
#
loop_
_entity_poly.entity_id
_entity_poly.type
_entity_poly.pdbx_seq_one_letter_code
_entity_poly.pdbx_strand_id
1 'polypeptide(L)'
;LTFCSDGRVDADAECVGNFPANDLQQVCTGLVAEDQQAVRVLAEVCSVYPERNEALINAGTVALTKETSEVVGFGRVTDRPGWAVVRMAQEHGILGLTDASAGQRVEEVFHVGQKVMLYIQHACITAAQHHVYYVVDEGDVVRETWVPWKGW
;
A
#
# COMPACT_ATOMS: atom_id res chain seq x y z
N LEU A 1 8.95 6.91 14.80
CA LEU A 1 9.68 7.62 15.84
C LEU A 1 9.69 6.76 17.10
N THR A 2 10.84 6.21 17.43
CA THR A 2 11.05 5.52 18.70
C THR A 2 11.40 6.59 19.72
N PHE A 3 10.57 6.78 20.74
CA PHE A 3 10.94 7.59 21.89
C PHE A 3 11.76 6.72 22.84
N CYS A 4 12.94 7.17 23.18
CA CYS A 4 13.63 6.63 24.35
C CYS A 4 12.81 6.90 25.59
N SER A 5 12.78 5.96 26.53
CA SER A 5 11.97 6.01 27.76
C SER A 5 12.26 7.20 28.69
N ASP A 6 13.29 8.01 28.41
CA ASP A 6 13.69 9.20 29.17
C ASP A 6 13.37 10.53 28.47
N GLY A 7 12.65 10.50 27.32
CA GLY A 7 12.26 11.70 26.59
C GLY A 7 13.38 12.42 25.86
N ARG A 8 14.58 11.84 25.77
CA ARG A 8 15.66 12.40 24.98
C ARG A 8 15.60 11.84 23.56
N VAL A 9 15.78 12.70 22.59
CA VAL A 9 16.09 12.31 21.21
C VAL A 9 17.60 12.08 21.20
N ASP A 10 18.01 10.82 21.26
CA ASP A 10 19.39 10.48 21.03
C ASP A 10 19.65 10.62 19.51
N ALA A 11 20.56 11.51 19.14
CA ALA A 11 20.90 11.72 17.72
C ALA A 11 21.60 10.49 17.10
N ASP A 12 22.05 9.57 17.93
CA ASP A 12 22.66 8.30 17.53
C ASP A 12 21.64 7.12 17.58
N ALA A 13 20.38 7.37 17.98
CA ALA A 13 19.35 6.35 17.98
C ALA A 13 18.95 6.02 16.53
N GLU A 14 19.26 4.81 16.08
CA GLU A 14 18.76 4.29 14.82
C GLU A 14 17.22 4.32 14.83
N CYS A 15 16.65 5.05 13.90
CA CYS A 15 15.20 5.09 13.71
C CYS A 15 14.75 3.76 13.08
N VAL A 16 14.35 2.80 13.89
CA VAL A 16 13.75 1.54 13.41
C VAL A 16 12.30 1.83 12.99
N GLY A 17 12.13 2.47 11.82
CA GLY A 17 10.84 3.01 11.39
C GLY A 17 9.83 1.94 10.99
N ASN A 18 10.04 1.27 9.85
CA ASN A 18 9.05 0.36 9.24
C ASN A 18 9.30 -1.12 9.50
N PHE A 19 10.29 -1.46 10.29
CA PHE A 19 10.72 -2.84 10.56
C PHE A 19 9.57 -3.84 10.83
N PRO A 20 8.55 -3.55 11.67
CA PRO A 20 7.46 -4.52 11.90
C PRO A 20 6.44 -4.58 10.75
N ALA A 21 6.37 -3.56 9.91
CA ALA A 21 5.39 -3.45 8.84
C ALA A 21 5.92 -3.97 7.50
N ASN A 22 7.17 -3.63 7.18
CA ASN A 22 7.80 -3.75 5.88
C ASN A 22 7.00 -3.03 4.78
N ASP A 23 7.58 -2.86 3.63
CA ASP A 23 6.98 -2.21 2.46
C ASP A 23 7.75 -2.52 1.18
N LEU A 24 7.31 -1.99 0.04
CA LEU A 24 7.96 -2.24 -1.25
C LEU A 24 9.39 -1.65 -1.31
N GLN A 25 9.69 -0.59 -0.55
CA GLN A 25 11.07 -0.08 -0.45
C GLN A 25 11.98 -1.09 0.25
N GLN A 26 11.49 -1.80 1.27
CA GLN A 26 12.24 -2.87 1.93
C GLN A 26 12.38 -4.11 1.04
N VAL A 27 11.38 -4.44 0.26
CA VAL A 27 11.48 -5.52 -0.75
C VAL A 27 12.61 -5.23 -1.74
N CYS A 28 12.79 -3.97 -2.19
CA CYS A 28 13.87 -3.58 -3.08
C CYS A 28 15.28 -3.80 -2.48
N THR A 29 15.42 -3.79 -1.15
CA THR A 29 16.70 -4.08 -0.50
C THR A 29 17.07 -5.57 -0.54
N GLY A 30 16.12 -6.44 -0.89
CA GLY A 30 16.30 -7.89 -0.90
C GLY A 30 16.26 -8.54 0.49
N LEU A 31 15.92 -7.79 1.54
CA LEU A 31 15.85 -8.29 2.92
C LEU A 31 14.54 -9.02 3.21
N VAL A 32 13.46 -8.66 2.52
CA VAL A 32 12.12 -9.21 2.73
C VAL A 32 11.47 -9.55 1.40
N ALA A 33 10.61 -10.56 1.38
CA ALA A 33 9.77 -10.88 0.25
C ALA A 33 8.49 -10.01 0.26
N GLU A 34 7.82 -9.89 -0.90
CA GLU A 34 6.66 -9.03 -1.05
C GLU A 34 5.48 -9.45 -0.15
N ASP A 35 5.29 -10.74 0.06
CA ASP A 35 4.27 -11.33 0.93
C ASP A 35 4.55 -11.18 2.44
N GLN A 36 5.74 -10.73 2.80
CA GLN A 36 6.14 -10.46 4.20
C GLN A 36 5.78 -9.04 4.66
N GLN A 37 5.06 -8.26 3.85
CA GLN A 37 4.52 -6.98 4.27
C GLN A 37 3.29 -7.17 5.16
N ALA A 38 3.37 -6.71 6.41
CA ALA A 38 2.28 -6.85 7.38
C ALA A 38 1.17 -5.80 7.19
N VAL A 39 1.47 -4.65 6.57
CA VAL A 39 0.52 -3.55 6.35
C VAL A 39 0.13 -3.48 4.87
N ARG A 40 -1.18 -3.47 4.64
CA ARG A 40 -1.78 -3.34 3.30
C ARG A 40 -2.88 -2.29 3.33
N VAL A 41 -3.13 -1.61 2.22
CA VAL A 41 -4.26 -0.69 2.08
C VAL A 41 -5.39 -1.40 1.34
N LEU A 42 -6.59 -1.39 1.93
CA LEU A 42 -7.80 -1.88 1.29
C LEU A 42 -8.44 -0.73 0.51
N ALA A 43 -8.67 -0.94 -0.78
CA ALA A 43 -9.34 -0.02 -1.67
C ALA A 43 -10.53 -0.68 -2.38
N GLU A 44 -11.33 0.12 -3.05
CA GLU A 44 -12.45 -0.33 -3.87
C GLU A 44 -12.32 0.17 -5.30
N VAL A 45 -12.63 -0.69 -6.27
CA VAL A 45 -12.72 -0.32 -7.68
C VAL A 45 -13.96 0.52 -7.92
N CYS A 46 -13.77 1.78 -8.30
CA CYS A 46 -14.83 2.74 -8.56
C CYS A 46 -15.30 2.75 -10.02
N SER A 47 -14.39 2.44 -10.96
CA SER A 47 -14.69 2.40 -12.39
C SER A 47 -13.67 1.54 -13.14
N VAL A 48 -14.08 1.01 -14.30
CA VAL A 48 -13.24 0.21 -15.20
C VAL A 48 -13.27 0.82 -16.59
N TYR A 49 -12.12 0.95 -17.24
CA TYR A 49 -11.92 1.59 -18.55
C TYR A 49 -11.24 0.61 -19.52
N PRO A 50 -11.99 -0.26 -20.19
CA PRO A 50 -11.44 -1.27 -21.11
C PRO A 50 -10.61 -0.67 -22.25
N GLU A 51 -11.02 0.50 -22.74
CA GLU A 51 -10.35 1.21 -23.83
C GLU A 51 -8.93 1.70 -23.48
N ARG A 52 -8.63 1.86 -22.20
CA ARG A 52 -7.32 2.24 -21.66
C ARG A 52 -6.61 1.11 -20.97
N ASN A 53 -7.30 0.00 -20.77
CA ASN A 53 -6.87 -1.12 -19.93
C ASN A 53 -6.53 -0.68 -18.50
N GLU A 54 -7.40 0.12 -17.88
CA GLU A 54 -7.20 0.74 -16.57
C GLU A 54 -8.43 0.60 -15.68
N ALA A 55 -8.23 0.57 -14.36
CA ALA A 55 -9.31 0.70 -13.38
C ALA A 55 -9.02 1.85 -12.43
N LEU A 56 -10.07 2.53 -11.96
CA LEU A 56 -10.00 3.59 -10.97
C LEU A 56 -10.35 3.01 -9.60
N ILE A 57 -9.54 3.34 -8.59
CA ILE A 57 -9.78 2.98 -7.19
C ILE A 57 -9.88 4.24 -6.31
N ASN A 58 -10.54 4.11 -5.16
CA ASN A 58 -10.71 5.16 -4.16
C ASN A 58 -9.50 5.33 -3.22
N ALA A 59 -8.31 4.95 -3.66
CA ALA A 59 -7.07 5.13 -2.92
C ALA A 59 -6.08 5.96 -3.74
N GLY A 60 -5.97 7.21 -3.40
CA GLY A 60 -5.03 8.16 -3.98
C GLY A 60 -3.89 8.50 -3.02
N THR A 61 -3.29 9.68 -3.21
CA THR A 61 -2.14 10.15 -2.44
C THR A 61 -2.42 10.22 -0.93
N VAL A 62 -3.65 10.57 -0.54
CA VAL A 62 -4.05 10.67 0.88
C VAL A 62 -4.32 9.31 1.55
N ALA A 63 -4.35 8.24 0.80
CA ALA A 63 -4.47 6.87 1.32
C ALA A 63 -3.18 6.07 1.18
N LEU A 64 -2.33 6.46 0.26
CA LEU A 64 -1.06 5.80 -0.05
C LEU A 64 0.11 6.75 0.28
N THR A 65 0.92 7.05 -0.71
CA THR A 65 2.01 8.04 -0.67
C THR A 65 2.44 8.33 -2.10
N LYS A 66 3.19 9.39 -2.34
CA LYS A 66 3.83 9.63 -3.64
C LYS A 66 5.25 9.09 -3.74
N GLU A 67 5.72 8.42 -2.72
CA GLU A 67 7.02 7.79 -2.77
C GLU A 67 7.04 6.61 -3.72
N THR A 68 8.22 6.35 -4.26
CA THR A 68 8.50 5.29 -5.22
C THR A 68 9.76 4.54 -4.81
N SER A 69 9.97 3.39 -5.42
CA SER A 69 11.19 2.58 -5.31
C SER A 69 11.52 2.02 -6.70
N GLU A 70 12.37 1.00 -6.75
CA GLU A 70 12.60 0.24 -7.99
C GLU A 70 11.38 -0.58 -8.41
N VAL A 71 10.45 -0.84 -7.48
CA VAL A 71 9.16 -1.46 -7.79
C VAL A 71 8.26 -0.43 -8.48
N VAL A 72 7.84 -0.73 -9.69
CA VAL A 72 7.03 0.16 -10.53
C VAL A 72 5.68 0.47 -9.86
N GLY A 73 5.31 1.76 -9.88
CA GLY A 73 4.04 2.27 -9.38
C GLY A 73 4.08 2.77 -7.94
N PHE A 74 2.93 3.19 -7.42
CA PHE A 74 2.75 3.75 -6.07
C PHE A 74 2.18 2.74 -5.07
N GLY A 75 1.97 1.51 -5.51
CA GLY A 75 1.49 0.36 -4.77
C GLY A 75 1.17 -0.76 -5.74
N ARG A 76 1.18 -2.00 -5.26
CA ARG A 76 0.97 -3.20 -6.07
C ARG A 76 -0.24 -3.97 -5.56
N VAL A 77 -1.08 -4.47 -6.47
CA VAL A 77 -2.22 -5.31 -6.08
C VAL A 77 -1.73 -6.67 -5.60
N THR A 78 -2.11 -7.07 -4.37
CA THR A 78 -1.52 -8.22 -3.68
C THR A 78 -1.73 -9.55 -4.39
N ASP A 79 -2.92 -9.78 -4.93
CA ASP A 79 -3.32 -11.02 -5.60
C ASP A 79 -3.27 -10.92 -7.14
N ARG A 80 -2.71 -9.82 -7.67
CA ARG A 80 -2.58 -9.52 -9.10
C ARG A 80 -1.20 -8.90 -9.37
N PRO A 81 -0.12 -9.67 -9.33
CA PRO A 81 1.26 -9.13 -9.31
C PRO A 81 1.64 -8.30 -10.55
N GLY A 82 0.92 -8.45 -11.66
CA GLY A 82 1.10 -7.61 -12.85
C GLY A 82 0.41 -6.24 -12.78
N TRP A 83 -0.40 -5.97 -11.75
CA TRP A 83 -1.18 -4.74 -11.62
C TRP A 83 -0.68 -3.86 -10.48
N ALA A 84 -0.50 -2.57 -10.78
CA ALA A 84 -0.05 -1.59 -9.82
C ALA A 84 -0.84 -0.27 -9.94
N VAL A 85 -0.73 0.57 -8.92
CA VAL A 85 -1.20 1.95 -8.98
C VAL A 85 -0.18 2.74 -9.81
N VAL A 86 -0.44 2.90 -11.10
CA VAL A 86 0.50 3.52 -12.05
C VAL A 86 0.42 5.04 -12.06
N ARG A 87 -0.70 5.61 -11.63
CA ARG A 87 -0.91 7.07 -11.49
C ARG A 87 -1.84 7.34 -10.32
N MET A 88 -1.71 8.52 -9.73
CA MET A 88 -2.59 8.97 -8.64
C MET A 88 -2.95 10.44 -8.77
N ALA A 89 -4.17 10.75 -8.33
CA ALA A 89 -4.59 12.07 -7.87
C ALA A 89 -4.67 12.08 -6.33
N GLN A 90 -5.28 13.10 -5.74
CA GLN A 90 -5.40 13.21 -4.30
C GLN A 90 -6.20 12.02 -3.71
N GLU A 91 -7.39 11.74 -4.24
CA GLU A 91 -8.34 10.74 -3.72
C GLU A 91 -8.39 9.45 -4.55
N HIS A 92 -7.83 9.44 -5.76
CA HIS A 92 -7.99 8.35 -6.72
C HIS A 92 -6.65 7.77 -7.16
N GLY A 93 -6.58 6.44 -7.23
CA GLY A 93 -5.52 5.71 -7.89
C GLY A 93 -6.00 5.10 -9.20
N ILE A 94 -5.08 4.97 -10.14
CA ILE A 94 -5.32 4.29 -11.42
C ILE A 94 -4.52 3.01 -11.40
N LEU A 95 -5.21 1.88 -11.45
CA LEU A 95 -4.61 0.56 -11.66
C LEU A 95 -4.32 0.38 -13.14
N GLY A 96 -3.11 -0.07 -13.44
CA GLY A 96 -2.67 -0.42 -14.78
C GLY A 96 -1.65 -1.56 -14.73
N LEU A 97 -1.40 -2.18 -15.87
CA LEU A 97 -0.36 -3.19 -16.01
C LEU A 97 1.04 -2.56 -15.89
N THR A 98 1.91 -3.20 -15.14
CA THR A 98 3.33 -2.83 -15.06
C THR A 98 4.11 -3.28 -16.29
N ASP A 99 3.61 -4.32 -16.97
CA ASP A 99 4.10 -4.81 -18.24
C ASP A 99 2.93 -5.04 -19.21
N ALA A 100 2.84 -4.17 -20.22
CA ALA A 100 1.79 -4.25 -21.24
C ALA A 100 1.83 -5.56 -22.08
N SER A 101 2.97 -6.24 -22.12
CA SER A 101 3.13 -7.52 -22.84
C SER A 101 2.42 -8.68 -22.13
N ALA A 102 2.00 -8.53 -20.88
CA ALA A 102 1.28 -9.56 -20.12
C ALA A 102 -0.10 -9.91 -20.73
N GLY A 103 -0.64 -9.08 -21.62
CA GLY A 103 -1.84 -9.36 -22.40
C GLY A 103 -3.14 -9.46 -21.58
N GLN A 104 -3.13 -9.16 -20.29
CA GLN A 104 -4.32 -9.18 -19.43
C GLN A 104 -5.22 -8.01 -19.74
N ARG A 105 -6.54 -8.24 -19.69
CA ARG A 105 -7.55 -7.21 -19.90
C ARG A 105 -8.18 -6.81 -18.57
N VAL A 106 -8.33 -5.51 -18.37
CA VAL A 106 -8.84 -4.94 -17.10
C VAL A 106 -10.24 -5.45 -16.76
N GLU A 107 -11.12 -5.59 -17.76
CA GLU A 107 -12.48 -6.08 -17.60
C GLU A 107 -12.58 -7.57 -17.23
N GLU A 108 -11.51 -8.33 -17.43
CA GLU A 108 -11.39 -9.73 -17.02
C GLU A 108 -10.88 -9.88 -15.58
N VAL A 109 -10.22 -8.84 -15.07
CA VAL A 109 -9.53 -8.84 -13.76
C VAL A 109 -10.30 -8.07 -12.71
N PHE A 110 -10.90 -6.93 -13.08
CA PHE A 110 -11.55 -6.02 -12.15
C PHE A 110 -12.99 -5.70 -12.54
N HIS A 111 -13.83 -5.51 -11.52
CA HIS A 111 -15.21 -5.02 -11.68
C HIS A 111 -15.50 -3.95 -10.62
N VAL A 112 -16.44 -3.06 -10.92
CA VAL A 112 -16.86 -2.00 -10.02
C VAL A 112 -17.40 -2.58 -8.72
N GLY A 113 -17.00 -2.00 -7.58
CA GLY A 113 -17.33 -2.48 -6.24
C GLY A 113 -16.40 -3.57 -5.69
N GLN A 114 -15.49 -4.10 -6.51
CA GLN A 114 -14.51 -5.08 -6.06
C GLN A 114 -13.55 -4.46 -5.06
N LYS A 115 -13.31 -5.16 -3.97
CA LYS A 115 -12.24 -4.81 -3.02
C LYS A 115 -10.90 -5.31 -3.54
N VAL A 116 -9.88 -4.49 -3.38
CA VAL A 116 -8.49 -4.81 -3.73
C VAL A 116 -7.58 -4.43 -2.58
N MET A 117 -6.63 -5.30 -2.27
CA MET A 117 -5.57 -5.01 -1.31
C MET A 117 -4.31 -4.58 -2.02
N LEU A 118 -3.62 -3.60 -1.45
CA LEU A 118 -2.42 -3.00 -2.01
C LEU A 118 -1.24 -3.17 -1.07
N TYR A 119 -0.15 -3.73 -1.56
CA TYR A 119 1.18 -3.51 -1.01
C TYR A 119 1.58 -2.06 -1.25
N ILE A 120 2.21 -1.44 -0.27
CA ILE A 120 2.47 -0.01 -0.21
C ILE A 120 3.94 0.31 -0.40
N GLN A 121 4.27 1.48 -0.94
CA GLN A 121 5.65 1.89 -1.17
C GLN A 121 6.37 2.24 0.13
N HIS A 122 5.71 2.95 1.05
CA HIS A 122 6.31 3.40 2.30
C HIS A 122 5.34 3.27 3.48
N ALA A 123 5.61 2.32 4.36
CA ALA A 123 4.72 1.97 5.46
C ALA A 123 4.54 3.12 6.46
N CYS A 124 5.59 3.85 6.83
CA CYS A 124 5.52 4.90 7.85
C CYS A 124 4.56 6.02 7.46
N ILE A 125 4.70 6.55 6.24
CA ILE A 125 3.87 7.65 5.76
C ILE A 125 2.43 7.16 5.51
N THR A 126 2.27 6.00 4.88
CA THR A 126 0.95 5.41 4.65
C THR A 126 0.21 5.18 5.95
N ALA A 127 0.83 4.53 6.94
CA ALA A 127 0.22 4.29 8.24
C ALA A 127 -0.16 5.60 8.96
N ALA A 128 0.67 6.65 8.83
CA ALA A 128 0.37 7.95 9.43
C ALA A 128 -0.91 8.60 8.90
N GLN A 129 -1.37 8.26 7.70
CA GLN A 129 -2.57 8.82 7.07
C GLN A 129 -3.86 8.13 7.54
N HIS A 130 -3.79 6.91 8.06
CA HIS A 130 -4.95 6.14 8.49
C HIS A 130 -5.20 6.28 9.99
N HIS A 131 -6.46 6.52 10.39
CA HIS A 131 -6.86 6.69 11.79
C HIS A 131 -7.19 5.38 12.49
N VAL A 132 -7.41 4.31 11.73
CA VAL A 132 -7.81 2.99 12.22
C VAL A 132 -7.06 1.93 11.44
N TYR A 133 -6.55 0.92 12.15
CA TYR A 133 -5.98 -0.29 11.55
C TYR A 133 -6.86 -1.48 11.92
N TYR A 134 -7.21 -2.26 10.91
CA TYR A 134 -7.92 -3.53 11.10
C TYR A 134 -6.89 -4.65 11.13
N VAL A 135 -6.80 -5.32 12.25
CA VAL A 135 -5.93 -6.49 12.42
C VAL A 135 -6.70 -7.71 11.90
N VAL A 136 -6.13 -8.38 10.93
CA VAL A 136 -6.76 -9.52 10.26
C VAL A 136 -5.94 -10.79 10.48
N ASP A 137 -6.60 -11.95 10.40
CA ASP A 137 -5.96 -13.26 10.37
C ASP A 137 -5.64 -13.72 8.93
N GLU A 138 -5.20 -14.96 8.79
CA GLU A 138 -4.86 -15.58 7.50
C GLU A 138 -6.02 -15.64 6.51
N GLY A 139 -7.26 -15.51 6.96
CA GLY A 139 -8.47 -15.47 6.11
C GLY A 139 -8.96 -14.04 5.83
N ASP A 140 -8.16 -13.02 6.11
CA ASP A 140 -8.53 -11.59 6.04
C ASP A 140 -9.78 -11.25 6.89
N VAL A 141 -10.07 -12.02 7.93
CA VAL A 141 -11.14 -11.75 8.88
C VAL A 141 -10.65 -10.80 9.96
N VAL A 142 -11.35 -9.68 10.13
CA VAL A 142 -11.00 -8.69 11.17
C VAL A 142 -11.15 -9.30 12.56
N ARG A 143 -10.07 -9.30 13.33
CA ARG A 143 -10.00 -9.81 14.71
C ARG A 143 -9.96 -8.69 15.73
N GLU A 144 -9.25 -7.62 15.41
CA GLU A 144 -9.07 -6.46 16.29
C GLU A 144 -9.10 -5.17 15.49
N THR A 145 -9.28 -4.07 16.20
CA THR A 145 -9.18 -2.72 15.66
C THR A 145 -8.22 -1.92 16.51
N TRP A 146 -7.18 -1.37 15.91
CA TRP A 146 -6.22 -0.51 16.58
C TRP A 146 -6.40 0.95 16.16
N VAL A 147 -6.40 1.83 17.14
CA VAL A 147 -6.43 3.28 16.91
C VAL A 147 -5.07 3.84 17.27
N PRO A 148 -4.25 4.22 16.28
CA PRO A 148 -2.93 4.75 16.55
C PRO A 148 -2.99 6.13 17.17
N TRP A 149 -2.05 6.42 18.05
CA TRP A 149 -1.86 7.77 18.57
C TRP A 149 -1.35 8.67 17.44
N LYS A 150 -1.98 9.84 17.29
CA LYS A 150 -1.68 10.83 16.25
C LYS A 150 -1.26 12.16 16.88
N GLY A 151 -0.50 12.91 16.08
CA GLY A 151 -0.03 14.24 16.48
C GLY A 151 1.36 14.22 17.09
N TRP A 152 1.88 15.41 17.24
CA TRP A 152 3.21 15.73 17.75
C TRP A 152 3.08 16.55 19.02
#